data_e8bfaef4b10abe756b738eba9ff641fe
#
_entry.id   e8bfaef4b10abe756b738eba9ff641fe
#
_cell.length_a   1.000
_cell.length_b   1.000
_cell.length_c   1.000
_cell.angle_alpha   90.00
_cell.angle_beta   90.00
_cell.angle_gamma   90.00
#
_symmetry.space_group_name_H-M   'P 1'
#
loop_
_entity.id
_entity.type
_entity.pdbx_description
1 polymer ?
#
loop_
_entity_poly.entity_id
_entity_poly.type
_entity_poly.pdbx_seq_one_letter_code
_entity_poly.pdbx_strand_id
1 'polypeptide(L)'
;RVQVADRVLTTWLMLDTSPSMGFGTADRRKYDVAEGVAVAVGQVATRHGNALGLLSFGDEHARMIPPGQGRKGMLGLLTLLREEPAAEGGGATSLGSAIQSLNRMARRSRLVVIISDFRGPRDWSSALVELAGRHSVIAVEIQDPREQEIPDVGELWLVDPETGRQLRVDTRSKKLRERFANAAVQDRAEVAGMLARAGAQHVVLSTRGDWLRTLAGFLNAKGTAR
;
A
#
# COMPACT_ATOMS: atom_id res chain seq x y z
N ARG A 1 -34.93 13.20 -25.02
CA ARG A 1 -34.20 12.66 -23.84
C ARG A 1 -32.74 12.47 -24.25
N VAL A 2 -31.87 13.38 -23.82
CA VAL A 2 -30.44 13.20 -23.97
C VAL A 2 -30.02 12.17 -22.92
N GLN A 3 -29.69 10.94 -23.34
CA GLN A 3 -28.98 9.98 -22.48
C GLN A 3 -27.57 10.53 -22.28
N VAL A 4 -27.30 11.06 -21.09
CA VAL A 4 -25.92 11.31 -20.65
C VAL A 4 -25.30 9.93 -20.52
N ALA A 5 -24.41 9.59 -21.43
CA ALA A 5 -23.66 8.34 -21.35
C ALA A 5 -22.93 8.32 -20.01
N ASP A 6 -23.27 7.37 -19.14
CA ASP A 6 -22.58 7.15 -17.87
C ASP A 6 -21.09 6.95 -18.18
N ARG A 7 -20.29 7.92 -17.79
CA ARG A 7 -18.85 7.85 -18.02
C ARG A 7 -18.28 6.75 -17.12
N VAL A 8 -17.83 5.67 -17.72
CA VAL A 8 -17.09 4.60 -17.02
C VAL A 8 -15.92 5.23 -16.29
N LEU A 9 -15.95 5.14 -14.97
CA LEU A 9 -14.84 5.58 -14.12
C LEU A 9 -13.79 4.48 -14.06
N THR A 10 -12.53 4.88 -14.11
CA THR A 10 -11.41 3.94 -13.99
C THR A 10 -10.72 4.17 -12.65
N THR A 11 -10.60 3.12 -11.87
CA THR A 11 -9.78 3.06 -10.66
C THR A 11 -8.52 2.25 -10.95
N TRP A 12 -7.36 2.74 -10.55
CA TRP A 12 -6.14 1.97 -10.51
C TRP A 12 -5.83 1.57 -9.07
N LEU A 13 -5.49 0.30 -8.89
CA LEU A 13 -5.01 -0.24 -7.63
C LEU A 13 -3.55 -0.63 -7.81
N MET A 14 -2.69 -0.04 -6.99
CA MET A 14 -1.27 -0.37 -6.89
C MET A 14 -1.06 -1.18 -5.61
N LEU A 15 -0.50 -2.38 -5.76
CA LEU A 15 -0.28 -3.32 -4.65
C LEU A 15 1.21 -3.58 -4.47
N ASP A 16 1.69 -3.33 -3.26
CA ASP A 16 3.03 -3.65 -2.83
C ASP A 16 3.16 -5.14 -2.54
N THR A 17 4.07 -5.81 -3.23
CA THR A 17 4.40 -7.23 -3.07
C THR A 17 5.84 -7.43 -2.60
N SER A 18 6.46 -6.38 -2.05
CA SER A 18 7.82 -6.45 -1.50
C SER A 18 7.92 -7.42 -0.31
N PRO A 19 9.12 -7.95 -0.03
CA PRO A 19 9.35 -8.86 1.09
C PRO A 19 8.90 -8.30 2.43
N SER A 20 8.98 -6.98 2.65
CA SER A 20 8.52 -6.33 3.88
C SER A 20 7.02 -6.53 4.12
N MET A 21 6.20 -6.67 3.06
CA MET A 21 4.77 -6.95 3.18
C MET A 21 4.47 -8.37 3.69
N GLY A 22 5.42 -9.30 3.60
CA GLY A 22 5.35 -10.63 4.20
C GLY A 22 5.46 -10.62 5.73
N PHE A 23 5.91 -9.50 6.32
CA PHE A 23 6.03 -9.37 7.76
C PHE A 23 4.68 -9.25 8.46
N GLY A 24 4.56 -9.89 9.63
CA GLY A 24 3.39 -9.78 10.49
C GLY A 24 3.58 -10.63 11.74
N THR A 25 3.39 -10.02 12.89
CA THR A 25 3.63 -10.63 14.21
C THR A 25 2.44 -10.58 15.14
N ALA A 26 1.38 -9.85 14.74
CA ALA A 26 0.17 -9.74 15.54
C ALA A 26 -0.84 -10.84 15.12
N ASP A 27 -1.94 -10.44 14.50
CA ASP A 27 -3.00 -11.38 14.14
C ASP A 27 -2.80 -11.97 12.73
N ARG A 28 -2.05 -11.25 11.85
CA ARG A 28 -1.88 -11.58 10.43
C ARG A 28 -0.67 -10.83 9.83
N ARG A 29 -0.28 -11.21 8.61
CA ARG A 29 0.78 -10.49 7.86
C ARG A 29 0.22 -9.19 7.27
N LYS A 30 1.10 -8.25 6.94
CA LYS A 30 0.70 -7.02 6.22
C LYS A 30 0.06 -7.35 4.88
N TYR A 31 0.58 -8.35 4.19
CA TYR A 31 0.02 -8.80 2.92
C TYR A 31 -1.42 -9.30 3.04
N ASP A 32 -1.78 -10.01 4.11
CA ASP A 32 -3.16 -10.49 4.34
C ASP A 32 -4.16 -9.32 4.48
N VAL A 33 -3.71 -8.22 5.11
CA VAL A 33 -4.51 -6.98 5.17
C VAL A 33 -4.58 -6.31 3.80
N ALA A 34 -3.45 -6.26 3.07
CA ALA A 34 -3.39 -5.68 1.73
C ALA A 34 -4.33 -6.38 0.74
N GLU A 35 -4.36 -7.72 0.75
CA GLU A 35 -5.31 -8.51 -0.03
C GLU A 35 -6.76 -8.16 0.30
N GLY A 36 -7.11 -8.13 1.59
CA GLY A 36 -8.45 -7.78 2.04
C GLY A 36 -8.86 -6.38 1.59
N VAL A 37 -7.96 -5.40 1.70
CA VAL A 37 -8.17 -4.03 1.20
C VAL A 37 -8.34 -4.02 -0.32
N ALA A 38 -7.48 -4.75 -1.05
CA ALA A 38 -7.55 -4.84 -2.51
C ALA A 38 -8.89 -5.41 -2.99
N VAL A 39 -9.38 -6.48 -2.34
CA VAL A 39 -10.70 -7.07 -2.63
C VAL A 39 -11.83 -6.08 -2.31
N ALA A 40 -11.80 -5.43 -1.15
CA ALA A 40 -12.83 -4.46 -0.76
C ALA A 40 -12.89 -3.28 -1.72
N VAL A 41 -11.73 -2.69 -2.06
CA VAL A 41 -11.62 -1.60 -3.04
C VAL A 41 -12.04 -2.06 -4.42
N GLY A 42 -11.61 -3.25 -4.85
CA GLY A 42 -11.97 -3.83 -6.14
C GLY A 42 -13.47 -4.02 -6.31
N GLN A 43 -14.16 -4.52 -5.28
CA GLN A 43 -15.61 -4.66 -5.28
C GLN A 43 -16.33 -3.32 -5.40
N VAL A 44 -15.88 -2.30 -4.67
CA VAL A 44 -16.47 -0.95 -4.75
C VAL A 44 -16.16 -0.32 -6.11
N ALA A 45 -14.93 -0.43 -6.58
CA ALA A 45 -14.46 0.17 -7.83
C ALA A 45 -15.16 -0.41 -9.07
N THR A 46 -15.51 -1.69 -9.05
CA THR A 46 -16.14 -2.36 -10.20
C THR A 46 -17.66 -2.32 -10.21
N ARG A 47 -18.28 -1.74 -9.16
CA ARG A 47 -19.74 -1.51 -9.15
C ARG A 47 -20.16 -0.61 -10.32
N HIS A 48 -21.39 -0.83 -10.80
CA HIS A 48 -21.99 -0.04 -11.87
C HIS A 48 -21.18 -0.05 -13.18
N GLY A 49 -20.44 -1.13 -13.46
CA GLY A 49 -19.68 -1.29 -14.70
C GLY A 49 -18.41 -0.47 -14.81
N ASN A 50 -17.94 0.15 -13.72
CA ASN A 50 -16.65 0.84 -13.68
C ASN A 50 -15.49 -0.11 -13.93
N ALA A 51 -14.34 0.44 -14.33
CA ALA A 51 -13.14 -0.32 -14.68
C ALA A 51 -12.10 -0.29 -13.56
N LEU A 52 -11.46 -1.44 -13.33
CA LEU A 52 -10.36 -1.62 -12.40
C LEU A 52 -9.10 -2.01 -13.17
N GLY A 53 -8.07 -1.18 -13.10
CA GLY A 53 -6.70 -1.49 -13.53
C GLY A 53 -5.83 -1.83 -12.33
N LEU A 54 -4.83 -2.68 -12.52
CA LEU A 54 -4.00 -3.21 -11.44
C LEU A 54 -2.53 -3.07 -11.78
N LEU A 55 -1.71 -2.79 -10.78
CA LEU A 55 -0.26 -2.76 -10.88
C LEU A 55 0.33 -3.29 -9.57
N SER A 56 1.14 -4.36 -9.62
CA SER A 56 1.98 -4.78 -8.49
C SER A 56 3.38 -4.24 -8.64
N PHE A 57 4.05 -3.99 -7.52
CA PHE A 57 5.44 -3.54 -7.43
C PHE A 57 6.10 -4.10 -6.18
N GLY A 58 7.42 -3.98 -6.07
CA GLY A 58 8.17 -4.50 -4.92
C GLY A 58 8.78 -5.89 -5.17
N ASP A 59 8.53 -6.48 -6.34
CA ASP A 59 9.13 -7.71 -6.83
C ASP A 59 10.01 -7.42 -8.06
N GLU A 60 10.81 -8.39 -8.51
CA GLU A 60 11.64 -8.28 -9.72
C GLU A 60 10.84 -7.86 -10.96
N HIS A 61 9.58 -8.24 -11.03
CA HIS A 61 8.70 -7.97 -12.16
C HIS A 61 7.43 -7.24 -11.71
N ALA A 62 7.41 -5.92 -11.91
CA ALA A 62 6.15 -5.19 -11.81
C ALA A 62 5.13 -5.76 -12.81
N ARG A 63 3.98 -6.17 -12.32
CA ARG A 63 2.90 -6.70 -13.17
C ARG A 63 1.81 -5.68 -13.34
N MET A 64 1.37 -5.53 -14.58
CA MET A 64 0.32 -4.61 -14.90
C MET A 64 -0.82 -5.33 -15.63
N ILE A 65 -2.03 -5.17 -15.09
CA ILE A 65 -3.26 -5.66 -15.71
C ILE A 65 -4.06 -4.45 -16.15
N PRO A 66 -4.32 -4.30 -17.47
CA PRO A 66 -5.10 -3.18 -17.99
C PRO A 66 -6.50 -3.11 -17.39
N PRO A 67 -7.14 -1.92 -17.35
CA PRO A 67 -8.47 -1.75 -16.78
C PRO A 67 -9.51 -2.68 -17.42
N GLY A 68 -10.13 -3.51 -16.58
CA GLY A 68 -11.24 -4.38 -16.92
C GLY A 68 -12.53 -3.94 -16.24
N GLN A 69 -13.66 -3.97 -16.94
CA GLN A 69 -14.96 -3.59 -16.36
C GLN A 69 -15.59 -4.72 -15.57
N GLY A 70 -16.28 -4.40 -14.47
CA GLY A 70 -17.08 -5.30 -13.67
C GLY A 70 -16.35 -6.61 -13.33
N ARG A 71 -16.94 -7.76 -13.69
CA ARG A 71 -16.38 -9.08 -13.40
C ARG A 71 -14.96 -9.29 -13.96
N LYS A 72 -14.66 -8.72 -15.14
CA LYS A 72 -13.32 -8.84 -15.75
C LYS A 72 -12.23 -8.17 -14.89
N GLY A 73 -12.53 -6.99 -14.33
CA GLY A 73 -11.63 -6.31 -13.41
C GLY A 73 -11.39 -7.12 -12.13
N MET A 74 -12.45 -7.70 -11.55
CA MET A 74 -12.33 -8.56 -10.37
C MET A 74 -11.55 -9.86 -10.65
N LEU A 75 -11.72 -10.48 -11.82
CA LEU A 75 -10.93 -11.66 -12.19
C LEU A 75 -9.45 -11.31 -12.31
N GLY A 76 -9.11 -10.15 -12.91
CA GLY A 76 -7.74 -9.65 -12.94
C GLY A 76 -7.15 -9.49 -11.54
N LEU A 77 -7.91 -8.90 -10.61
CA LEU A 77 -7.48 -8.76 -9.22
C LEU A 77 -7.21 -10.13 -8.57
N LEU A 78 -8.14 -11.07 -8.68
CA LEU A 78 -7.97 -12.41 -8.10
C LEU A 78 -6.79 -13.17 -8.73
N THR A 79 -6.47 -12.92 -9.99
CA THR A 79 -5.27 -13.48 -10.63
C THR A 79 -4.00 -12.89 -10.02
N LEU A 80 -3.97 -11.57 -9.81
CA LEU A 80 -2.82 -10.90 -9.18
C LEU A 80 -2.59 -11.40 -7.75
N LEU A 81 -3.65 -11.54 -6.96
CA LEU A 81 -3.58 -11.95 -5.54
C LEU A 81 -3.23 -13.43 -5.32
N ARG A 82 -3.34 -14.29 -6.34
CA ARG A 82 -2.93 -15.71 -6.23
C ARG A 82 -1.42 -15.90 -6.20
N GLU A 83 -0.68 -14.87 -6.52
CA GLU A 83 0.77 -14.93 -6.54
C GLU A 83 1.29 -14.44 -5.19
N GLU A 84 2.05 -15.31 -4.53
CA GLU A 84 2.66 -14.96 -3.24
C GLU A 84 3.71 -13.85 -3.43
N PRO A 85 3.88 -12.97 -2.42
CA PRO A 85 4.98 -12.00 -2.41
C PRO A 85 6.33 -12.71 -2.55
N ALA A 86 7.29 -12.04 -3.16
CA ALA A 86 8.65 -12.56 -3.27
C ALA A 86 9.22 -12.93 -1.89
N ALA A 87 9.79 -14.12 -1.78
CA ALA A 87 10.29 -14.63 -0.51
C ALA A 87 11.59 -13.94 -0.07
N GLU A 88 12.44 -13.48 -1.01
CA GLU A 88 13.70 -12.77 -0.73
C GLU A 88 14.08 -11.86 -1.90
N GLY A 89 14.64 -10.69 -1.59
CA GLY A 89 14.85 -9.61 -2.53
C GLY A 89 15.97 -9.81 -3.55
N GLY A 90 15.66 -9.49 -4.76
CA GLY A 90 16.59 -9.22 -5.84
C GLY A 90 15.94 -8.22 -6.79
N GLY A 91 16.44 -6.99 -6.85
CA GLY A 91 16.07 -6.05 -7.91
C GLY A 91 14.63 -5.53 -7.89
N ALA A 92 14.09 -5.29 -6.71
CA ALA A 92 12.70 -4.86 -6.53
C ALA A 92 12.33 -3.59 -7.33
N THR A 93 11.19 -3.62 -8.00
CA THR A 93 10.60 -2.43 -8.62
C THR A 93 10.22 -1.43 -7.54
N SER A 94 10.88 -0.27 -7.50
CA SER A 94 10.58 0.76 -6.51
C SER A 94 9.17 1.33 -6.70
N LEU A 95 8.57 1.82 -5.60
CA LEU A 95 7.29 2.53 -5.66
C LEU A 95 7.37 3.74 -6.60
N GLY A 96 8.51 4.44 -6.64
CA GLY A 96 8.73 5.57 -7.53
C GLY A 96 8.64 5.18 -9.00
N SER A 97 9.32 4.11 -9.42
CA SER A 97 9.26 3.63 -10.81
C SER A 97 7.87 3.08 -11.18
N ALA A 98 7.17 2.44 -10.23
CA ALA A 98 5.80 1.99 -10.42
C ALA A 98 4.83 3.16 -10.65
N ILE A 99 4.92 4.22 -9.84
CA ILE A 99 4.12 5.44 -10.02
C ILE A 99 4.44 6.11 -11.36
N GLN A 100 5.71 6.24 -11.75
CA GLN A 100 6.10 6.79 -13.05
C GLN A 100 5.51 5.99 -14.21
N SER A 101 5.49 4.66 -14.10
CA SER A 101 4.87 3.79 -15.10
C SER A 101 3.37 4.03 -15.19
N LEU A 102 2.69 4.17 -14.07
CA LEU A 102 1.28 4.52 -14.03
C LEU A 102 1.01 5.92 -14.61
N ASN A 103 1.85 6.93 -14.30
CA ASN A 103 1.74 8.28 -14.81
C ASN A 103 1.74 8.34 -16.35
N ARG A 104 2.52 7.46 -17.01
CA ARG A 104 2.56 7.37 -18.47
C ARG A 104 1.31 6.77 -19.08
N MET A 105 0.61 5.89 -18.35
CA MET A 105 -0.49 5.07 -18.89
C MET A 105 -1.88 5.54 -18.47
N ALA A 106 -2.02 6.06 -17.26
CA ALA A 106 -3.30 6.40 -16.64
C ALA A 106 -3.83 7.77 -17.09
N ARG A 107 -4.09 7.94 -18.40
CA ARG A 107 -4.54 9.25 -18.95
C ARG A 107 -5.96 9.65 -18.53
N ARG A 108 -6.82 8.71 -18.12
CA ARG A 108 -8.25 8.93 -17.85
C ARG A 108 -8.73 8.38 -16.52
N SER A 109 -7.83 7.95 -15.63
CA SER A 109 -8.24 7.47 -14.31
C SER A 109 -8.69 8.64 -13.42
N ARG A 110 -9.62 8.38 -12.51
CA ARG A 110 -10.05 9.37 -11.51
C ARG A 110 -9.54 9.04 -10.12
N LEU A 111 -9.32 7.77 -9.84
CA LEU A 111 -8.90 7.30 -8.54
C LEU A 111 -7.70 6.36 -8.69
N VAL A 112 -6.69 6.58 -7.88
CA VAL A 112 -5.56 5.67 -7.68
C VAL A 112 -5.50 5.30 -6.21
N VAL A 113 -5.49 4.00 -5.91
CA VAL A 113 -5.32 3.48 -4.54
C VAL A 113 -3.98 2.78 -4.48
N ILE A 114 -3.10 3.23 -3.59
CA ILE A 114 -1.78 2.66 -3.35
C ILE A 114 -1.84 1.94 -2.01
N ILE A 115 -1.53 0.64 -1.99
CA ILE A 115 -1.52 -0.20 -0.79
C ILE A 115 -0.08 -0.64 -0.57
N SER A 116 0.56 -0.16 0.51
CA SER A 116 1.96 -0.41 0.83
C SER A 116 2.22 -0.16 2.32
N ASP A 117 3.35 -0.59 2.82
CA ASP A 117 3.88 -0.12 4.11
C ASP A 117 4.74 1.15 3.97
N PHE A 118 4.95 1.61 2.73
CA PHE A 118 5.77 2.77 2.38
C PHE A 118 7.20 2.73 2.93
N ARG A 119 7.72 1.53 3.18
CA ARG A 119 9.11 1.32 3.59
C ARG A 119 10.03 1.31 2.36
N GLY A 120 11.29 1.60 2.58
CA GLY A 120 12.27 1.65 1.50
C GLY A 120 12.56 3.07 0.99
N PRO A 121 13.17 3.19 -0.20
CA PRO A 121 13.59 4.48 -0.76
C PRO A 121 12.45 5.46 -0.95
N ARG A 122 12.69 6.74 -0.66
CA ARG A 122 11.69 7.83 -0.79
C ARG A 122 11.67 8.43 -2.20
N ASP A 123 12.03 7.67 -3.21
CA ASP A 123 12.10 8.07 -4.63
C ASP A 123 10.73 8.36 -5.26
N TRP A 124 9.66 7.95 -4.60
CA TRP A 124 8.29 8.11 -5.06
C TRP A 124 7.68 9.51 -4.86
N SER A 125 8.31 10.35 -4.06
CA SER A 125 7.71 11.64 -3.65
C SER A 125 7.35 12.55 -4.83
N SER A 126 8.28 12.80 -5.75
CA SER A 126 8.04 13.66 -6.91
C SER A 126 7.03 13.06 -7.90
N ALA A 127 7.14 11.76 -8.15
CA ALA A 127 6.21 11.04 -9.01
C ALA A 127 4.78 11.04 -8.45
N LEU A 128 4.64 10.97 -7.11
CA LEU A 128 3.36 11.01 -6.43
C LEU A 128 2.70 12.40 -6.53
N VAL A 129 3.49 13.48 -6.41
CA VAL A 129 2.99 14.85 -6.61
C VAL A 129 2.40 15.00 -8.01
N GLU A 130 3.11 14.50 -9.03
CA GLU A 130 2.62 14.52 -10.41
C GLU A 130 1.33 13.70 -10.57
N LEU A 131 1.27 12.52 -9.98
CA LEU A 131 0.08 11.64 -10.01
C LEU A 131 -1.12 12.32 -9.35
N ALA A 132 -0.94 12.85 -8.14
CA ALA A 132 -2.00 13.48 -7.36
C ALA A 132 -2.49 14.81 -7.98
N GLY A 133 -1.66 15.47 -8.77
CA GLY A 133 -2.06 16.64 -9.56
C GLY A 133 -3.08 16.32 -10.68
N ARG A 134 -3.17 15.04 -11.08
CA ARG A 134 -4.08 14.59 -12.17
C ARG A 134 -5.17 13.64 -11.70
N HIS A 135 -4.99 12.99 -10.56
CA HIS A 135 -5.86 11.94 -10.05
C HIS A 135 -6.12 12.13 -8.57
N SER A 136 -7.28 11.68 -8.07
CA SER A 136 -7.46 11.49 -6.64
C SER A 136 -6.62 10.30 -6.20
N VAL A 137 -5.76 10.48 -5.19
CA VAL A 137 -4.90 9.42 -4.68
C VAL A 137 -5.28 9.09 -3.24
N ILE A 138 -5.47 7.80 -2.96
CA ILE A 138 -5.62 7.24 -1.62
C ILE A 138 -4.38 6.36 -1.34
N ALA A 139 -3.61 6.73 -0.32
CA ALA A 139 -2.51 5.95 0.21
C ALA A 139 -3.01 5.15 1.42
N VAL A 140 -3.02 3.84 1.29
CA VAL A 140 -3.34 2.89 2.37
C VAL A 140 -2.04 2.35 2.91
N GLU A 141 -1.62 2.87 4.06
CA GLU A 141 -0.42 2.42 4.75
C GLU A 141 -0.76 1.26 5.68
N ILE A 142 -0.06 0.13 5.54
CA ILE A 142 -0.26 -1.03 6.39
C ILE A 142 0.91 -1.16 7.36
N GLN A 143 0.63 -1.23 8.65
CA GLN A 143 1.61 -1.26 9.71
C GLN A 143 1.44 -2.50 10.61
N ASP A 144 2.56 -3.06 11.06
CA ASP A 144 2.57 -4.04 12.14
C ASP A 144 3.03 -3.37 13.44
N PRO A 145 2.36 -3.61 14.59
CA PRO A 145 2.75 -3.02 15.86
C PRO A 145 4.18 -3.35 16.30
N ARG A 146 4.71 -4.51 15.92
CA ARG A 146 6.09 -4.92 16.24
C ARG A 146 7.15 -4.16 15.47
N GLU A 147 6.79 -3.52 14.38
CA GLU A 147 7.67 -2.61 13.67
C GLU A 147 7.86 -1.26 14.38
N GLN A 148 7.09 -1.02 15.43
CA GLN A 148 7.12 0.22 16.19
C GLN A 148 7.81 0.05 17.54
N GLU A 149 7.78 -1.16 18.09
CA GLU A 149 8.30 -1.45 19.43
C GLU A 149 9.05 -2.78 19.43
N ILE A 150 10.28 -2.74 19.92
CA ILE A 150 11.04 -3.96 20.19
C ILE A 150 10.66 -4.47 21.60
N PRO A 151 10.21 -5.72 21.75
CA PRO A 151 9.90 -6.30 23.06
C PRO A 151 11.17 -6.53 23.88
N ASP A 152 11.05 -6.48 25.20
CA ASP A 152 12.12 -6.84 26.13
C ASP A 152 12.18 -8.35 26.31
N VAL A 153 12.91 -9.03 25.45
CA VAL A 153 13.03 -10.51 25.43
C VAL A 153 14.50 -10.99 25.44
N GLY A 154 15.42 -10.09 25.69
CA GLY A 154 16.86 -10.40 25.70
C GLY A 154 17.49 -10.24 24.33
N GLU A 155 18.32 -11.20 23.93
CA GLU A 155 19.00 -11.14 22.65
C GLU A 155 18.05 -11.55 21.51
N LEU A 156 17.99 -10.71 20.47
CA LEU A 156 17.25 -10.96 19.24
C LEU A 156 18.13 -10.78 18.01
N TRP A 157 17.84 -11.57 17.00
CA TRP A 157 18.33 -11.33 15.64
C TRP A 157 17.25 -10.56 14.89
N LEU A 158 17.56 -9.33 14.50
CA LEU A 158 16.75 -8.55 13.59
C LEU A 158 17.22 -8.85 12.17
N VAL A 159 16.27 -9.14 11.28
CA VAL A 159 16.52 -9.40 9.87
C VAL A 159 15.85 -8.31 9.06
N ASP A 160 16.61 -7.66 8.20
CA ASP A 160 16.05 -6.75 7.20
C ASP A 160 15.46 -7.58 6.06
N PRO A 161 14.14 -7.55 5.83
CA PRO A 161 13.49 -8.39 4.84
C PRO A 161 13.89 -8.05 3.40
N GLU A 162 14.31 -6.80 3.14
CA GLU A 162 14.69 -6.33 1.80
C GLU A 162 16.11 -6.74 1.41
N THR A 163 17.02 -6.80 2.38
CA THR A 163 18.45 -7.06 2.14
C THR A 163 18.94 -8.37 2.71
N GLY A 164 18.14 -9.06 3.53
CA GLY A 164 18.55 -10.25 4.28
C GLY A 164 19.60 -9.98 5.37
N ARG A 165 19.97 -8.71 5.61
CA ARG A 165 21.00 -8.34 6.58
C ARG A 165 20.51 -8.62 7.99
N GLN A 166 21.36 -9.31 8.76
CA GLN A 166 21.07 -9.69 10.13
C GLN A 166 21.86 -8.83 11.12
N LEU A 167 21.19 -8.41 12.20
CA LEU A 167 21.80 -7.67 13.29
C LEU A 167 21.38 -8.29 14.63
N ARG A 168 22.37 -8.70 15.43
CA ARG A 168 22.13 -9.15 16.81
C ARG A 168 22.02 -7.94 17.73
N VAL A 169 20.94 -7.88 18.50
CA VAL A 169 20.68 -6.77 19.44
C VAL A 169 20.27 -7.33 20.81
N ASP A 170 20.73 -6.67 21.87
CA ASP A 170 20.24 -6.94 23.23
C ASP A 170 19.06 -5.99 23.55
N THR A 171 17.87 -6.58 23.53
CA THR A 171 16.62 -5.85 23.74
C THR A 171 16.34 -5.50 25.21
N ARG A 172 17.16 -5.95 26.18
CA ARG A 172 17.08 -5.50 27.58
C ARG A 172 17.44 -4.04 27.70
N SER A 173 18.25 -3.51 26.77
CA SER A 173 18.62 -2.10 26.75
C SER A 173 17.41 -1.20 26.50
N LYS A 174 16.92 -0.55 27.56
CA LYS A 174 15.84 0.44 27.46
C LYS A 174 16.17 1.56 26.49
N LYS A 175 17.42 2.05 26.51
CA LYS A 175 17.91 3.08 25.59
C LYS A 175 17.80 2.65 24.12
N LEU A 176 18.10 1.37 23.82
CA LEU A 176 17.95 0.83 22.47
C LEU A 176 16.46 0.83 22.04
N ARG A 177 15.57 0.33 22.90
CA ARG A 177 14.13 0.27 22.62
C ARG A 177 13.53 1.67 22.39
N GLU A 178 13.90 2.65 23.24
CA GLU A 178 13.45 4.03 23.09
C GLU A 178 13.97 4.66 21.78
N ARG A 179 15.23 4.44 21.43
CA ARG A 179 15.77 4.93 20.16
C ARG A 179 15.06 4.32 18.95
N PHE A 180 14.77 3.02 19.01
CA PHE A 180 14.03 2.35 17.94
C PHE A 180 12.61 2.91 17.81
N ALA A 181 11.87 3.03 18.91
CA ALA A 181 10.51 3.59 18.91
C ALA A 181 10.50 5.03 18.38
N ASN A 182 11.45 5.86 18.81
CA ASN A 182 11.55 7.25 18.32
C ASN A 182 11.87 7.29 16.81
N ALA A 183 12.77 6.45 16.33
CA ALA A 183 13.08 6.36 14.89
C ALA A 183 11.85 5.91 14.09
N ALA A 184 11.09 4.93 14.58
CA ALA A 184 9.85 4.48 13.93
C ALA A 184 8.77 5.58 13.89
N VAL A 185 8.65 6.39 14.95
CA VAL A 185 7.73 7.55 14.98
C VAL A 185 8.15 8.61 13.96
N GLN A 186 9.46 8.93 13.89
CA GLN A 186 9.98 9.91 12.95
C GLN A 186 9.78 9.48 11.49
N ASP A 187 10.10 8.23 11.18
CA ASP A 187 9.94 7.68 9.83
C ASP A 187 8.48 7.76 9.35
N ARG A 188 7.53 7.40 10.23
CA ARG A 188 6.09 7.51 9.93
C ARG A 188 5.63 8.95 9.75
N ALA A 189 6.10 9.85 10.59
CA ALA A 189 5.77 11.27 10.46
C ALA A 189 6.30 11.84 9.13
N GLU A 190 7.46 11.40 8.68
CA GLU A 190 8.03 11.77 7.40
C GLU A 190 7.16 11.26 6.25
N VAL A 191 6.78 9.96 6.24
CA VAL A 191 5.88 9.38 5.22
C VAL A 191 4.56 10.15 5.17
N ALA A 192 3.91 10.33 6.31
CA ALA A 192 2.65 11.06 6.40
C ALA A 192 2.78 12.50 5.87
N GLY A 193 3.88 13.18 6.20
CA GLY A 193 4.19 14.51 5.69
C GLY A 193 4.40 14.56 4.18
N MET A 194 5.07 13.55 3.61
CA MET A 194 5.28 13.45 2.16
C MET A 194 3.96 13.19 1.43
N LEU A 195 3.14 12.27 1.92
CA LEU A 195 1.81 11.97 1.37
C LEU A 195 0.89 13.20 1.41
N ALA A 196 0.88 13.92 2.54
CA ALA A 196 0.10 15.15 2.69
C ALA A 196 0.55 16.26 1.72
N ARG A 197 1.86 16.47 1.57
CA ARG A 197 2.41 17.46 0.62
C ARG A 197 2.08 17.12 -0.82
N ALA A 198 1.99 15.83 -1.15
CA ALA A 198 1.55 15.40 -2.47
C ALA A 198 0.03 15.55 -2.69
N GLY A 199 -0.75 15.85 -1.66
CA GLY A 199 -2.22 15.92 -1.75
C GLY A 199 -2.90 14.57 -1.75
N ALA A 200 -2.20 13.50 -1.39
CA ALA A 200 -2.77 12.18 -1.24
C ALA A 200 -3.59 12.07 0.05
N GLN A 201 -4.73 11.40 -0.03
CA GLN A 201 -5.47 11.00 1.16
C GLN A 201 -4.77 9.82 1.81
N HIS A 202 -4.57 9.86 3.12
CA HIS A 202 -3.80 8.86 3.83
C HIS A 202 -4.67 8.15 4.88
N VAL A 203 -4.64 6.83 4.89
CA VAL A 203 -5.24 5.97 5.91
C VAL A 203 -4.23 4.93 6.37
N VAL A 204 -4.13 4.76 7.68
CA VAL A 204 -3.24 3.76 8.29
C VAL A 204 -4.08 2.60 8.79
N LEU A 205 -3.72 1.39 8.38
CA LEU A 205 -4.34 0.13 8.80
C LEU A 205 -3.32 -0.73 9.55
N SER A 206 -3.76 -1.42 10.59
CA SER A 206 -2.90 -2.28 11.40
C SER A 206 -3.16 -3.75 11.09
N THR A 207 -2.10 -4.56 11.17
CA THR A 207 -2.21 -6.03 11.17
C THR A 207 -2.95 -6.54 12.41
N ARG A 208 -3.05 -5.72 13.45
CA ARG A 208 -3.77 -6.01 14.68
C ARG A 208 -5.17 -5.41 14.67
N GLY A 209 -6.16 -6.19 15.10
CA GLY A 209 -7.53 -5.73 15.30
C GLY A 209 -8.34 -5.60 14.01
N ASP A 210 -9.33 -4.69 14.01
CA ASP A 210 -10.34 -4.58 12.93
C ASP A 210 -9.95 -3.48 11.92
N TRP A 211 -9.07 -3.84 10.98
CA TRP A 211 -8.65 -2.98 9.89
C TRP A 211 -9.82 -2.62 8.95
N LEU A 212 -10.80 -3.54 8.79
CA LEU A 212 -11.93 -3.32 7.89
C LEU A 212 -12.84 -2.19 8.39
N ARG A 213 -13.07 -2.14 9.71
CA ARG A 213 -13.81 -1.03 10.34
C ARG A 213 -13.11 0.31 10.13
N THR A 214 -11.77 0.33 10.28
CA THR A 214 -10.96 1.55 10.06
C THR A 214 -11.07 2.00 8.60
N LEU A 215 -10.94 1.10 7.64
CA LEU A 215 -11.11 1.40 6.21
C LEU A 215 -12.51 1.89 5.90
N ALA A 216 -13.54 1.21 6.40
CA ALA A 216 -14.94 1.61 6.18
C ALA A 216 -15.23 3.00 6.76
N GLY A 217 -14.74 3.30 7.96
CA GLY A 217 -14.85 4.62 8.57
C GLY A 217 -14.21 5.72 7.72
N PHE A 218 -13.01 5.47 7.19
CA PHE A 218 -12.31 6.39 6.30
C PHE A 218 -13.10 6.64 5.00
N LEU A 219 -13.59 5.59 4.35
CA LEU A 219 -14.36 5.71 3.10
C LEU A 219 -15.69 6.43 3.31
N ASN A 220 -16.40 6.17 4.42
CA ASN A 220 -17.67 6.82 4.75
C ASN A 220 -17.48 8.32 5.06
N ALA A 221 -16.45 8.70 5.81
CA ALA A 221 -16.15 10.10 6.10
C ALA A 221 -15.89 10.93 4.83
N LYS A 222 -15.43 10.28 3.76
CA LYS A 222 -15.17 10.92 2.46
C LYS A 222 -16.40 10.93 1.53
N GLY A 223 -17.29 9.95 1.67
CA GLY A 223 -18.56 9.90 0.92
C GLY A 223 -19.54 11.01 1.31
N THR A 224 -19.46 11.52 2.54
CA THR A 224 -20.33 12.57 3.08
C THR A 224 -19.82 14.00 2.78
N ALA A 225 -18.59 14.13 2.25
CA ALA A 225 -17.97 15.43 1.96
C ALA A 225 -18.10 15.86 0.47
N ARG A 226 -19.06 15.30 -0.26
CA ARG A 226 -19.39 15.67 -1.66
C ARG A 226 -20.77 16.26 -1.78
#